data_0a19f00b3aa954f00b63438fff2087af
#
_entry.id   0a19f00b3aa954f00b63438fff2087af
#
_cell.length_a   1.000
_cell.length_b   1.000
_cell.length_c   1.000
_cell.angle_alpha   90.00
_cell.angle_beta   90.00
_cell.angle_gamma   90.00
#
_symmetry.space_group_name_H-M   'P 1'
#
loop_
_entity.id
_entity.type
_entity.pdbx_description
1 polymer ?
#
loop_
_entity_poly.entity_id
_entity_poly.type
_entity_poly.pdbx_seq_one_letter_code
_entity_poly.pdbx_strand_id
1 'polypeptide(L)'
;MKEGIKLEEIIQLLEQNRLAELKEILIKENPIDVAEVFEEFPKERDLIIFKLLPKDFSSEVFSYLSPEKQQEVIENITDEEIKFIMEDMYLDDTVDFIEEMPANIVDKILKNTSHDKRKLINQMLKYPENSAGSVMTVEYISFKDSYTVKQAIDYYRKIAIDKEETDICFVTDNKKKLVGIISLKTLILSNDDSYIKDEMDTNFVSVLTKDDQEETAALFRKYDLTTMPVVDHEDRLVGVITVDDIVDVIDQENTEDIQKMAAMNPSDEEYLKESVMSLAKHRIIWLLVLMISATFTGMVIKKYEEVLQSAVYLAVFIPMLMDTGGNAGSQSATLIIRGIALEEIEFSDILKVIWKELRVSVLVGFILSGINFLRIYYFTKSGFETSLVVAISMFLTIIMAKVIGGVLPLIAKSLKIDPAIMASPLITTIVDTAALIIYFQLSVIFLHI
;
A
#
# COMPACT_ATOMS: atom_id res chain seq x y z
N MET A 1 -14.83 -9.07 20.94
CA MET A 1 -15.00 -7.63 21.09
C MET A 1 -15.30 -7.36 22.54
N LYS A 2 -14.34 -6.80 23.29
CA LYS A 2 -14.63 -6.12 24.58
C LYS A 2 -15.58 -4.98 24.24
N GLU A 3 -16.57 -4.71 25.08
CA GLU A 3 -17.42 -3.52 24.90
C GLU A 3 -16.47 -2.30 24.93
N GLY A 4 -16.25 -1.72 23.76
CA GLY A 4 -15.45 -0.49 23.64
C GLY A 4 -16.04 0.64 24.46
N ILE A 5 -15.25 1.65 24.72
CA ILE A 5 -15.68 2.87 25.43
C ILE A 5 -16.97 3.37 24.76
N LYS A 6 -18.04 3.48 25.53
CA LYS A 6 -19.29 4.03 24.98
C LYS A 6 -19.17 5.53 24.92
N LEU A 7 -19.05 6.09 23.71
CA LEU A 7 -19.01 7.53 23.47
C LEU A 7 -20.09 8.29 24.26
N GLU A 8 -21.29 7.71 24.36
CA GLU A 8 -22.40 8.25 25.13
C GLU A 8 -22.07 8.41 26.63
N GLU A 9 -21.33 7.46 27.22
CA GLU A 9 -20.92 7.48 28.61
C GLU A 9 -19.88 8.60 28.86
N ILE A 10 -18.92 8.76 27.95
CA ILE A 10 -17.93 9.83 28.02
C ILE A 10 -18.59 11.19 27.89
N ILE A 11 -19.50 11.38 26.92
CA ILE A 11 -20.25 12.61 26.75
C ILE A 11 -21.03 12.93 28.02
N GLN A 12 -21.68 11.94 28.61
CA GLN A 12 -22.46 12.12 29.83
C GLN A 12 -21.59 12.55 31.05
N LEU A 13 -20.39 11.92 31.19
CA LEU A 13 -19.44 12.28 32.24
C LEU A 13 -18.87 13.68 32.07
N LEU A 14 -18.60 14.09 30.82
CA LEU A 14 -18.17 15.44 30.47
C LEU A 14 -19.25 16.48 30.80
N GLU A 15 -20.51 16.22 30.43
CA GLU A 15 -21.64 17.10 30.69
C GLU A 15 -21.92 17.25 32.20
N GLN A 16 -21.71 16.19 32.98
CA GLN A 16 -21.82 16.18 34.43
C GLN A 16 -20.59 16.74 35.13
N ASN A 17 -19.54 17.15 34.39
CA ASN A 17 -18.25 17.62 34.94
C ASN A 17 -17.56 16.60 35.88
N ARG A 18 -17.77 15.28 35.61
CA ARG A 18 -17.18 14.17 36.40
C ARG A 18 -15.82 13.77 35.82
N LEU A 19 -14.91 14.76 35.75
CA LEU A 19 -13.62 14.60 35.05
C LEU A 19 -12.70 13.57 35.71
N ALA A 20 -12.77 13.37 37.02
CA ALA A 20 -11.94 12.36 37.70
C ALA A 20 -12.33 10.93 37.32
N GLU A 21 -13.63 10.63 37.19
CA GLU A 21 -14.12 9.33 36.78
C GLU A 21 -13.82 9.07 35.27
N LEU A 22 -14.00 10.10 34.45
CA LEU A 22 -13.64 10.04 33.05
C LEU A 22 -12.16 9.66 32.89
N LYS A 23 -11.26 10.31 33.59
CA LYS A 23 -9.84 10.00 33.61
C LYS A 23 -9.56 8.53 33.98
N GLU A 24 -10.21 8.03 35.05
CA GLU A 24 -10.02 6.64 35.48
C GLU A 24 -10.52 5.62 34.48
N ILE A 25 -11.50 5.95 33.66
CA ILE A 25 -11.98 5.09 32.57
C ILE A 25 -10.97 5.10 31.43
N LEU A 26 -10.58 6.27 30.94
CA LEU A 26 -9.69 6.41 29.80
C LEU A 26 -8.32 5.76 30.01
N ILE A 27 -7.72 5.90 31.20
CA ILE A 27 -6.39 5.31 31.50
C ILE A 27 -6.40 3.77 31.54
N LYS A 28 -7.56 3.13 31.69
CA LYS A 28 -7.68 1.66 31.72
C LYS A 28 -7.81 1.04 30.34
N GLU A 29 -8.11 1.84 29.36
CA GLU A 29 -8.28 1.41 27.96
C GLU A 29 -6.95 1.48 27.21
N ASN A 30 -6.92 0.88 26.03
CA ASN A 30 -5.76 0.94 25.15
C ASN A 30 -5.65 2.37 24.56
N PRO A 31 -4.45 2.96 24.44
CA PRO A 31 -4.25 4.28 23.84
C PRO A 31 -4.90 4.45 22.47
N ILE A 32 -4.87 3.44 21.61
CA ILE A 32 -5.50 3.45 20.28
C ILE A 32 -7.04 3.57 20.39
N ASP A 33 -7.67 2.81 21.31
CA ASP A 33 -9.12 2.91 21.54
C ASP A 33 -9.52 4.29 22.06
N VAL A 34 -8.64 4.93 22.84
CA VAL A 34 -8.83 6.30 23.32
C VAL A 34 -8.67 7.30 22.19
N ALA A 35 -7.70 7.12 21.29
CA ALA A 35 -7.51 7.97 20.12
C ALA A 35 -8.74 7.92 19.18
N GLU A 36 -9.30 6.72 18.92
CA GLU A 36 -10.53 6.58 18.12
C GLU A 36 -11.70 7.39 18.71
N VAL A 37 -11.81 7.43 20.03
CA VAL A 37 -12.83 8.24 20.71
C VAL A 37 -12.60 9.74 20.47
N PHE A 38 -11.35 10.19 20.40
CA PHE A 38 -11.03 11.59 20.09
C PHE A 38 -11.49 12.02 18.70
N GLU A 39 -11.45 11.11 17.72
CA GLU A 39 -11.89 11.41 16.35
C GLU A 39 -13.38 11.78 16.27
N GLU A 40 -14.20 11.24 17.18
CA GLU A 40 -15.64 11.47 17.20
C GLU A 40 -16.06 12.72 17.97
N PHE A 41 -15.13 13.36 18.71
CA PHE A 41 -15.46 14.53 19.51
C PHE A 41 -15.38 15.86 18.75
N PRO A 42 -16.29 16.83 19.11
CA PRO A 42 -16.16 18.21 18.62
C PRO A 42 -14.93 18.89 19.23
N LYS A 43 -14.25 19.72 18.44
CA LYS A 43 -12.99 20.44 18.74
C LYS A 43 -12.86 21.06 20.13
N GLU A 44 -13.93 21.56 20.68
CA GLU A 44 -13.93 22.30 21.96
C GLU A 44 -13.78 21.39 23.19
N ARG A 45 -14.03 20.08 23.05
CA ARG A 45 -14.00 19.10 24.15
C ARG A 45 -12.72 18.25 24.16
N ASP A 46 -12.11 18.06 23.01
CA ASP A 46 -10.91 17.23 22.84
C ASP A 46 -9.75 17.68 23.72
N LEU A 47 -9.48 18.98 23.72
CA LEU A 47 -8.42 19.57 24.53
C LEU A 47 -8.61 19.39 26.07
N ILE A 48 -9.87 19.37 26.51
CA ILE A 48 -10.17 19.13 27.92
C ILE A 48 -9.81 17.70 28.29
N ILE A 49 -10.20 16.74 27.41
CA ILE A 49 -9.91 15.33 27.64
C ILE A 49 -8.41 15.08 27.55
N PHE A 50 -7.74 15.60 26.51
CA PHE A 50 -6.31 15.45 26.33
C PHE A 50 -5.52 15.93 27.56
N LYS A 51 -5.87 17.08 28.11
CA LYS A 51 -5.24 17.62 29.33
C LYS A 51 -5.56 16.86 30.62
N LEU A 52 -6.57 15.97 30.60
CA LEU A 52 -6.87 15.12 31.77
C LEU A 52 -5.96 13.88 31.81
N LEU A 53 -5.44 13.45 30.67
CA LEU A 53 -4.61 12.25 30.58
C LEU A 53 -3.27 12.45 31.32
N PRO A 54 -2.68 11.38 31.86
CA PRO A 54 -1.27 11.41 32.29
C PRO A 54 -0.37 11.73 31.11
N LYS A 55 0.75 12.39 31.35
CA LYS A 55 1.64 12.85 30.27
C LYS A 55 2.11 11.74 29.35
N ASP A 56 2.64 10.66 29.92
CA ASP A 56 3.15 9.51 29.16
C ASP A 56 2.03 8.88 28.32
N PHE A 57 0.85 8.68 28.93
CA PHE A 57 -0.32 8.15 28.22
C PHE A 57 -0.87 9.11 27.15
N SER A 58 -0.76 10.43 27.36
CA SER A 58 -1.19 11.43 26.36
C SER A 58 -0.28 11.46 25.13
N SER A 59 1.02 11.21 25.29
CA SER A 59 1.95 11.10 24.16
C SER A 59 1.64 9.87 23.32
N GLU A 60 1.37 8.75 23.96
CA GLU A 60 1.00 7.51 23.29
C GLU A 60 -0.36 7.60 22.56
N VAL A 61 -1.37 8.25 23.17
CA VAL A 61 -2.63 8.56 22.49
C VAL A 61 -2.41 9.51 21.31
N PHE A 62 -1.49 10.48 21.45
CA PHE A 62 -1.22 11.47 20.42
C PHE A 62 -0.65 10.85 19.13
N SER A 63 0.20 9.81 19.22
CA SER A 63 0.75 9.15 18.03
C SER A 63 -0.34 8.46 17.20
N TYR A 64 -1.42 7.99 17.82
CA TYR A 64 -2.54 7.35 17.13
C TYR A 64 -3.64 8.32 16.63
N LEU A 65 -3.53 9.63 16.88
CA LEU A 65 -4.51 10.61 16.38
C LEU A 65 -4.32 10.87 14.88
N SER A 66 -5.41 11.19 14.19
CA SER A 66 -5.31 11.67 12.79
C SER A 66 -4.50 12.97 12.69
N PRO A 67 -3.87 13.26 11.55
CA PRO A 67 -3.07 14.47 11.34
C PRO A 67 -3.81 15.76 11.66
N GLU A 68 -5.12 15.82 11.34
CA GLU A 68 -5.95 16.99 11.67
C GLU A 68 -6.12 17.17 13.16
N LYS A 69 -6.30 16.07 13.90
CA LYS A 69 -6.42 16.12 15.37
C LYS A 69 -5.09 16.42 16.04
N GLN A 70 -4.01 15.85 15.52
CA GLN A 70 -2.66 16.17 15.99
C GLN A 70 -2.35 17.66 15.79
N GLN A 71 -2.66 18.23 14.62
CA GLN A 71 -2.51 19.65 14.35
C GLN A 71 -3.32 20.47 15.36
N GLU A 72 -4.59 20.11 15.58
CA GLU A 72 -5.48 20.81 16.50
C GLU A 72 -4.95 20.79 17.94
N VAL A 73 -4.45 19.66 18.41
CA VAL A 73 -3.83 19.51 19.71
C VAL A 73 -2.60 20.42 19.82
N ILE A 74 -1.66 20.35 18.86
CA ILE A 74 -0.43 21.17 18.86
C ILE A 74 -0.71 22.66 18.81
N GLU A 75 -1.74 23.11 18.11
CA GLU A 75 -2.11 24.53 18.06
C GLU A 75 -2.56 25.07 19.43
N ASN A 76 -3.14 24.22 20.26
CA ASN A 76 -3.86 24.61 21.48
C ASN A 76 -3.19 24.19 22.81
N ILE A 77 -2.06 23.47 22.75
CA ILE A 77 -1.26 23.14 23.93
C ILE A 77 -0.07 24.10 24.10
N THR A 78 0.53 24.06 25.27
CA THR A 78 1.68 24.90 25.63
C THR A 78 2.99 24.36 25.02
N ASP A 79 3.98 25.26 24.91
CA ASP A 79 5.33 24.88 24.44
C ASP A 79 5.98 23.78 25.31
N GLU A 80 5.67 23.76 26.62
CA GLU A 80 6.16 22.72 27.55
C GLU A 80 5.49 21.35 27.29
N GLU A 81 4.19 21.35 26.98
CA GLU A 81 3.46 20.13 26.62
C GLU A 81 3.95 19.58 25.25
N ILE A 82 4.15 20.44 24.26
CA ILE A 82 4.73 20.06 22.97
C ILE A 82 6.11 19.43 23.19
N LYS A 83 6.97 20.09 23.98
CA LYS A 83 8.30 19.54 24.26
C LYS A 83 8.21 18.15 24.88
N PHE A 84 7.27 17.94 25.82
CA PHE A 84 7.10 16.64 26.45
C PHE A 84 6.69 15.58 25.43
N ILE A 85 5.65 15.83 24.63
CA ILE A 85 5.18 14.90 23.59
C ILE A 85 6.34 14.57 22.62
N MET A 86 7.06 15.56 22.14
CA MET A 86 8.15 15.36 21.19
C MET A 86 9.36 14.60 21.76
N GLU A 87 9.58 14.64 23.06
CA GLU A 87 10.65 13.85 23.70
C GLU A 87 10.22 12.41 23.98
N ASP A 88 8.93 12.16 24.17
CA ASP A 88 8.36 10.88 24.56
C ASP A 88 7.99 10.01 23.35
N MET A 89 7.51 10.61 22.26
CA MET A 89 7.22 9.88 21.00
C MET A 89 8.48 9.24 20.40
N TYR A 90 8.32 8.11 19.74
CA TYR A 90 9.37 7.51 18.93
C TYR A 90 9.75 8.43 17.76
N LEU A 91 10.94 8.22 17.20
CA LEU A 91 11.49 9.15 16.23
C LEU A 91 10.78 9.06 14.88
N ASP A 92 10.46 7.86 14.42
CA ASP A 92 9.69 7.57 13.22
C ASP A 92 8.30 8.19 13.30
N ASP A 93 7.50 7.90 14.33
CA ASP A 93 6.22 8.57 14.60
C ASP A 93 6.34 10.12 14.56
N THR A 94 7.46 10.64 15.10
CA THR A 94 7.71 12.09 15.10
C THR A 94 7.99 12.61 13.69
N VAL A 95 8.66 11.83 12.84
CA VAL A 95 8.97 12.18 11.45
C VAL A 95 7.70 12.15 10.61
N ASP A 96 6.93 11.07 10.69
CA ASP A 96 5.66 10.91 9.97
C ASP A 96 4.68 12.05 10.32
N PHE A 97 4.56 12.34 11.62
CA PHE A 97 3.77 13.47 12.06
C PHE A 97 4.24 14.81 11.45
N ILE A 98 5.55 15.06 11.38
CA ILE A 98 6.10 16.31 10.84
C ILE A 98 5.88 16.42 9.33
N GLU A 99 5.95 15.33 8.59
CA GLU A 99 5.76 15.30 7.14
C GLU A 99 4.35 15.71 6.73
N GLU A 100 3.38 15.38 7.54
CA GLU A 100 1.97 15.71 7.30
C GLU A 100 1.55 17.12 7.79
N MET A 101 2.41 17.81 8.54
CA MET A 101 2.07 19.08 9.15
C MET A 101 2.36 20.30 8.28
N PRO A 102 1.49 21.34 8.34
CA PRO A 102 1.77 22.65 7.73
C PRO A 102 3.05 23.29 8.29
N ALA A 103 3.77 24.03 7.47
CA ALA A 103 5.07 24.62 7.80
C ALA A 103 5.11 25.42 9.12
N ASN A 104 4.02 26.13 9.46
CA ASN A 104 3.92 26.88 10.70
C ASN A 104 3.86 25.99 11.95
N ILE A 105 3.28 24.80 11.82
CA ILE A 105 3.23 23.77 12.88
C ILE A 105 4.59 23.12 13.02
N VAL A 106 5.21 22.73 11.88
CA VAL A 106 6.57 22.19 11.84
C VAL A 106 7.56 23.12 12.55
N ASP A 107 7.50 24.45 12.28
CA ASP A 107 8.35 25.42 12.96
C ASP A 107 8.12 25.44 14.47
N LYS A 108 6.86 25.34 14.93
CA LYS A 108 6.52 25.28 16.34
C LYS A 108 7.05 24.01 17.02
N ILE A 109 6.91 22.86 16.37
CA ILE A 109 7.42 21.57 16.83
C ILE A 109 8.94 21.59 16.93
N LEU A 110 9.63 21.91 15.83
CA LEU A 110 11.10 21.92 15.78
C LEU A 110 11.71 22.90 16.78
N LYS A 111 11.04 24.01 17.07
CA LYS A 111 11.49 24.97 18.09
C LYS A 111 11.47 24.36 19.50
N ASN A 112 10.49 23.50 19.79
CA ASN A 112 10.29 22.89 21.10
C ASN A 112 10.97 21.52 21.25
N THR A 113 11.53 20.96 20.17
CA THR A 113 12.28 19.69 20.17
C THR A 113 13.74 19.91 20.56
N SER A 114 14.35 18.95 21.27
CA SER A 114 15.75 19.00 21.66
C SER A 114 16.69 19.06 20.44
N HIS A 115 17.88 19.62 20.63
CA HIS A 115 18.86 19.77 19.54
C HIS A 115 19.24 18.44 18.91
N ASP A 116 19.40 17.40 19.74
CA ASP A 116 19.84 16.08 19.26
C ASP A 116 18.71 15.38 18.50
N LYS A 117 17.49 15.36 19.02
CA LYS A 117 16.31 14.79 18.32
C LYS A 117 16.01 15.54 17.03
N ARG A 118 16.10 16.89 17.02
CA ARG A 118 15.97 17.71 15.78
C ARG A 118 16.97 17.35 14.72
N LYS A 119 18.22 17.04 15.12
CA LYS A 119 19.25 16.60 14.15
C LYS A 119 18.89 15.27 13.53
N LEU A 120 18.35 14.34 14.31
CA LEU A 120 17.88 13.03 13.83
C LEU A 120 16.69 13.19 12.89
N ILE A 121 15.66 13.95 13.29
CA ILE A 121 14.51 14.29 12.43
C ILE A 121 14.98 14.83 11.09
N ASN A 122 15.85 15.86 11.08
CA ASN A 122 16.38 16.43 9.84
C ASN A 122 17.27 15.44 9.02
N GLN A 123 17.74 14.36 9.62
CA GLN A 123 18.43 13.30 8.90
C GLN A 123 17.42 12.35 8.26
N MET A 124 16.36 11.96 8.99
CA MET A 124 15.29 11.07 8.49
C MET A 124 14.56 11.70 7.30
N LEU A 125 14.13 12.96 7.40
CA LEU A 125 13.49 13.73 6.33
C LEU A 125 14.31 13.89 5.03
N LYS A 126 15.54 13.38 4.97
CA LYS A 126 16.37 13.38 3.74
C LYS A 126 16.32 12.08 2.98
N TYR A 127 15.81 11.03 3.57
CA TYR A 127 15.62 9.78 2.85
C TYR A 127 14.48 9.96 1.84
N PRO A 128 14.55 9.30 0.70
CA PRO A 128 13.45 9.35 -0.27
C PRO A 128 12.17 8.79 0.35
N GLU A 129 11.04 9.42 0.04
CA GLU A 129 9.72 8.84 0.33
C GLU A 129 9.63 7.41 -0.22
N ASN A 130 8.86 6.55 0.41
CA ASN A 130 8.67 5.14 0.04
C ASN A 130 9.98 4.32 -0.01
N SER A 131 10.96 4.65 0.83
CA SER A 131 12.20 3.90 0.96
C SER A 131 12.35 3.25 2.33
N ALA A 132 13.15 2.20 2.46
CA ALA A 132 13.48 1.61 3.76
C ALA A 132 14.03 2.63 4.77
N GLY A 133 14.66 3.68 4.29
CA GLY A 133 15.17 4.77 5.13
C GLY A 133 14.10 5.73 5.64
N SER A 134 12.94 5.87 4.98
CA SER A 134 11.82 6.69 5.48
C SER A 134 10.99 5.96 6.54
N VAL A 135 10.94 4.63 6.48
CA VAL A 135 10.13 3.79 7.39
C VAL A 135 10.91 3.31 8.62
N MET A 136 12.24 3.49 8.65
CA MET A 136 13.08 2.95 9.73
C MET A 136 13.05 3.79 10.99
N THR A 137 13.12 3.12 12.16
CA THR A 137 13.45 3.73 13.43
C THR A 137 14.95 3.68 13.72
N VAL A 138 15.44 4.61 14.55
CA VAL A 138 16.82 4.57 15.07
C VAL A 138 16.88 4.14 16.54
N GLU A 139 15.76 3.73 17.08
CA GLU A 139 15.61 3.40 18.50
C GLU A 139 15.77 1.90 18.76
N TYR A 140 16.92 1.37 18.37
CA TYR A 140 17.32 -0.03 18.49
C TYR A 140 18.45 -0.23 19.48
N ILE A 141 18.73 -1.47 19.85
CA ILE A 141 19.85 -1.86 20.70
C ILE A 141 20.97 -2.46 19.86
N SER A 142 22.19 -1.92 19.99
CA SER A 142 23.37 -2.49 19.35
C SER A 142 24.51 -2.75 20.31
N PHE A 143 25.20 -3.89 20.13
CA PHE A 143 26.37 -4.29 20.88
C PHE A 143 27.62 -4.26 20.01
N LYS A 144 28.78 -4.13 20.65
CA LYS A 144 30.03 -4.40 19.98
C LYS A 144 30.30 -5.91 19.98
N ASP A 145 30.87 -6.41 18.89
CA ASP A 145 31.30 -7.80 18.72
C ASP A 145 32.26 -8.27 19.83
N SER A 146 33.02 -7.35 20.40
CA SER A 146 34.01 -7.56 21.47
C SER A 146 33.39 -7.62 22.87
N TYR A 147 32.12 -7.35 23.07
CA TYR A 147 31.47 -7.45 24.38
C TYR A 147 31.34 -8.90 24.82
N THR A 148 31.44 -9.14 26.14
CA THR A 148 30.94 -10.39 26.71
C THR A 148 29.43 -10.31 26.87
N VAL A 149 28.75 -11.47 26.96
CA VAL A 149 27.29 -11.57 27.20
C VAL A 149 26.90 -10.77 28.44
N LYS A 150 27.68 -10.88 29.51
CA LYS A 150 27.45 -10.10 30.73
C LYS A 150 27.51 -8.60 30.49
N GLN A 151 28.49 -8.12 29.74
CA GLN A 151 28.59 -6.70 29.39
C GLN A 151 27.42 -6.23 28.54
N ALA A 152 26.97 -7.06 27.60
CA ALA A 152 25.82 -6.77 26.76
C ALA A 152 24.51 -6.70 27.56
N ILE A 153 24.29 -7.64 28.50
CA ILE A 153 23.12 -7.64 29.38
C ILE A 153 23.13 -6.41 30.32
N ASP A 154 24.28 -6.06 30.87
CA ASP A 154 24.42 -4.89 31.74
C ASP A 154 24.23 -3.58 30.97
N TYR A 155 24.59 -3.53 29.69
CA TYR A 155 24.33 -2.41 28.81
C TYR A 155 22.84 -2.37 28.39
N TYR A 156 22.26 -3.50 28.01
CA TYR A 156 20.85 -3.64 27.68
C TYR A 156 19.95 -3.07 28.79
N ARG A 157 20.16 -3.50 30.04
CA ARG A 157 19.38 -3.04 31.20
C ARG A 157 19.40 -1.52 31.42
N LYS A 158 20.38 -0.82 30.86
CA LYS A 158 20.51 0.64 31.03
C LYS A 158 19.77 1.41 29.95
N ILE A 159 19.63 0.85 28.74
CA ILE A 159 19.16 1.60 27.57
C ILE A 159 17.85 1.10 27.01
N ALA A 160 17.41 -0.12 27.38
CA ALA A 160 16.24 -0.74 26.74
C ALA A 160 14.90 -0.01 27.02
N ILE A 161 14.83 0.80 28.08
CA ILE A 161 13.61 1.54 28.44
C ILE A 161 13.24 2.56 27.34
N ASP A 162 14.26 3.16 26.72
CA ASP A 162 14.07 4.23 25.73
C ASP A 162 14.22 3.69 24.29
N LYS A 163 14.02 2.38 24.07
CA LYS A 163 14.17 1.73 22.78
C LYS A 163 12.90 1.03 22.36
N GLU A 164 12.54 1.22 21.14
CA GLU A 164 11.40 0.60 20.49
C GLU A 164 11.66 -0.88 20.23
N GLU A 165 12.73 -1.20 19.47
CA GLU A 165 13.14 -2.58 19.22
C GLU A 165 14.09 -3.09 20.31
N THR A 166 13.62 -4.06 21.05
CA THR A 166 14.34 -4.65 22.20
C THR A 166 14.55 -6.16 22.09
N ASP A 167 13.76 -6.87 21.30
CA ASP A 167 13.81 -8.34 21.21
C ASP A 167 14.99 -8.83 20.37
N ILE A 168 15.31 -8.11 19.31
CA ILE A 168 16.47 -8.34 18.44
C ILE A 168 17.50 -7.24 18.64
N CYS A 169 18.67 -7.63 19.07
CA CYS A 169 19.80 -6.71 19.23
C CYS A 169 20.78 -6.91 18.08
N PHE A 170 21.40 -5.83 17.64
CA PHE A 170 22.30 -5.82 16.49
C PHE A 170 23.75 -5.80 16.94
N VAL A 171 24.62 -6.49 16.21
CA VAL A 171 26.04 -6.56 16.56
C VAL A 171 26.84 -5.81 15.51
N THR A 172 27.67 -4.87 15.97
CA THR A 172 28.48 -4.04 15.10
C THR A 172 29.95 -4.13 15.43
N ASP A 173 30.78 -3.95 14.42
CA ASP A 173 32.24 -3.81 14.59
C ASP A 173 32.64 -2.40 15.08
N ASN A 174 33.95 -2.17 15.25
CA ASN A 174 34.46 -0.85 15.67
C ASN A 174 34.20 0.28 14.66
N LYS A 175 33.79 -0.02 13.41
CA LYS A 175 33.45 0.93 12.36
C LYS A 175 31.95 1.09 12.20
N LYS A 176 31.14 0.53 13.12
CA LYS A 176 29.68 0.46 13.09
C LYS A 176 29.13 -0.39 11.94
N LYS A 177 29.92 -1.24 11.28
CA LYS A 177 29.38 -2.18 10.32
C LYS A 177 28.59 -3.25 11.02
N LEU A 178 27.44 -3.59 10.47
CA LEU A 178 26.62 -4.69 10.95
C LEU A 178 27.32 -6.02 10.66
N VAL A 179 27.58 -6.81 11.69
CA VAL A 179 28.29 -8.09 11.58
C VAL A 179 27.48 -9.29 12.07
N GLY A 180 26.36 -9.03 12.75
CA GLY A 180 25.45 -10.07 13.21
C GLY A 180 24.25 -9.51 13.95
N ILE A 181 23.35 -10.40 14.30
CA ILE A 181 22.18 -10.14 15.15
C ILE A 181 22.16 -11.12 16.30
N ILE A 182 21.55 -10.75 17.42
CA ILE A 182 21.40 -11.63 18.57
C ILE A 182 20.07 -11.36 19.26
N SER A 183 19.27 -12.39 19.48
CA SER A 183 17.99 -12.24 20.18
C SER A 183 18.21 -12.10 21.69
N LEU A 184 17.33 -11.38 22.37
CA LEU A 184 17.29 -11.30 23.82
C LEU A 184 17.25 -12.70 24.46
N LYS A 185 16.51 -13.63 23.84
CA LYS A 185 16.46 -15.04 24.26
C LYS A 185 17.84 -15.68 24.25
N THR A 186 18.62 -15.49 23.18
CA THR A 186 19.97 -16.02 23.06
C THR A 186 20.88 -15.43 24.13
N LEU A 187 20.83 -14.10 24.33
CA LEU A 187 21.58 -13.41 25.38
C LEU A 187 21.32 -13.99 26.76
N ILE A 188 20.05 -14.26 27.12
CA ILE A 188 19.67 -14.79 28.44
C ILE A 188 20.14 -16.23 28.62
N LEU A 189 20.22 -17.03 27.55
CA LEU A 189 20.58 -18.44 27.61
C LEU A 189 22.09 -18.68 27.46
N SER A 190 22.85 -17.72 26.99
CA SER A 190 24.32 -17.81 26.81
C SER A 190 25.06 -17.61 28.11
N ASN A 191 26.31 -18.11 28.16
CA ASN A 191 27.17 -17.91 29.34
C ASN A 191 27.66 -16.47 29.44
N ASP A 192 27.72 -15.93 30.66
CA ASP A 192 28.14 -14.56 30.95
C ASP A 192 29.54 -14.21 30.37
N ASP A 193 30.46 -15.19 30.34
CA ASP A 193 31.82 -15.01 29.89
C ASP A 193 32.06 -15.22 28.40
N SER A 194 31.03 -15.72 27.65
CA SER A 194 31.09 -15.86 26.18
C SER A 194 31.15 -14.48 25.52
N TYR A 195 31.80 -14.39 24.37
CA TYR A 195 31.80 -13.16 23.58
C TYR A 195 30.58 -13.12 22.66
N ILE A 196 30.02 -11.93 22.45
CA ILE A 196 28.85 -11.70 21.56
C ILE A 196 29.11 -12.21 20.14
N LYS A 197 30.33 -12.03 19.61
CA LYS A 197 30.74 -12.54 18.28
C LYS A 197 30.64 -14.06 18.13
N ASP A 198 30.68 -14.81 19.24
CA ASP A 198 30.63 -16.27 19.24
C ASP A 198 29.18 -16.80 19.38
N GLU A 199 28.25 -15.94 19.87
CA GLU A 199 26.84 -16.26 20.14
C GLU A 199 25.88 -15.64 19.09
N MET A 200 26.35 -14.64 18.32
CA MET A 200 25.52 -13.94 17.32
C MET A 200 25.24 -14.80 16.11
N ASP A 201 24.09 -14.56 15.47
CA ASP A 201 23.80 -15.09 14.14
C ASP A 201 24.37 -14.14 13.08
N THR A 202 25.17 -14.69 12.16
CA THR A 202 25.76 -13.98 11.03
C THR A 202 24.97 -14.13 9.74
N ASN A 203 23.93 -14.98 9.74
CA ASN A 203 23.05 -15.19 8.61
C ASN A 203 21.78 -14.36 8.79
N PHE A 204 21.88 -13.07 8.56
CA PHE A 204 20.79 -12.12 8.67
C PHE A 204 20.48 -11.47 7.30
N VAL A 205 19.27 -10.94 7.17
CA VAL A 205 18.84 -10.13 6.02
C VAL A 205 18.92 -8.66 6.43
N SER A 206 19.38 -7.80 5.53
CA SER A 206 19.41 -6.35 5.71
C SER A 206 19.06 -5.65 4.42
N VAL A 207 18.57 -4.41 4.50
CA VAL A 207 18.26 -3.55 3.37
C VAL A 207 19.07 -2.27 3.39
N LEU A 208 19.23 -1.65 2.22
CA LEU A 208 19.85 -0.33 2.12
C LEU A 208 18.81 0.76 2.40
N THR A 209 19.24 1.90 2.92
CA THR A 209 18.38 3.07 3.17
C THR A 209 17.59 3.57 1.96
N LYS A 210 17.97 3.18 0.73
CA LYS A 210 17.32 3.60 -0.52
C LYS A 210 16.54 2.48 -1.20
N ASP A 211 16.51 1.31 -0.60
CA ASP A 211 15.72 0.21 -1.11
C ASP A 211 14.23 0.57 -0.97
N ASP A 212 13.44 0.10 -1.90
CA ASP A 212 12.01 0.35 -1.97
C ASP A 212 11.28 -0.28 -0.78
N GLN A 213 10.27 0.40 -0.23
CA GLN A 213 9.50 -0.10 0.91
C GLN A 213 8.67 -1.34 0.57
N GLU A 214 8.14 -1.44 -0.67
CA GLU A 214 7.38 -2.61 -1.11
C GLU A 214 8.29 -3.85 -1.21
N GLU A 215 9.51 -3.68 -1.80
CA GLU A 215 10.52 -4.75 -1.85
C GLU A 215 10.96 -5.14 -0.43
N THR A 216 11.09 -4.19 0.47
CA THR A 216 11.41 -4.43 1.89
C THR A 216 10.31 -5.23 2.58
N ALA A 217 9.04 -4.87 2.39
CA ALA A 217 7.90 -5.60 2.94
C ALA A 217 7.80 -7.04 2.39
N ALA A 218 8.16 -7.24 1.12
CA ALA A 218 8.25 -8.58 0.53
C ALA A 218 9.31 -9.45 1.23
N LEU A 219 10.46 -8.87 1.64
CA LEU A 219 11.49 -9.58 2.40
C LEU A 219 11.01 -9.97 3.81
N PHE A 220 10.31 -9.09 4.53
CA PHE A 220 9.71 -9.44 5.83
C PHE A 220 8.81 -10.67 5.71
N ARG A 221 7.92 -10.68 4.73
CA ARG A 221 7.01 -11.81 4.46
C ARG A 221 7.74 -13.09 4.05
N LYS A 222 8.80 -12.97 3.25
CA LYS A 222 9.57 -14.11 2.72
C LYS A 222 10.37 -14.83 3.79
N TYR A 223 10.91 -14.08 4.75
CA TYR A 223 11.80 -14.60 5.80
C TYR A 223 11.13 -14.64 7.19
N ASP A 224 9.81 -14.35 7.29
CA ASP A 224 9.06 -14.30 8.54
C ASP A 224 9.75 -13.42 9.61
N LEU A 225 10.21 -12.23 9.20
CA LEU A 225 10.95 -11.34 10.08
C LEU A 225 9.99 -10.54 10.97
N THR A 226 10.46 -10.25 12.20
CA THR A 226 9.83 -9.27 13.10
C THR A 226 10.53 -7.93 13.04
N THR A 227 11.82 -7.93 12.69
CA THR A 227 12.64 -6.73 12.60
C THR A 227 13.72 -6.92 11.53
N MET A 228 14.03 -5.87 10.80
CA MET A 228 15.06 -5.89 9.74
C MET A 228 16.02 -4.71 9.91
N PRO A 229 17.34 -4.96 9.95
CA PRO A 229 18.33 -3.89 10.00
C PRO A 229 18.44 -3.15 8.66
N VAL A 230 18.55 -1.84 8.75
CA VAL A 230 18.80 -0.92 7.63
C VAL A 230 20.26 -0.46 7.68
N VAL A 231 20.95 -0.59 6.56
CA VAL A 231 22.37 -0.24 6.46
C VAL A 231 22.61 0.83 5.39
N ASP A 232 23.73 1.54 5.52
CA ASP A 232 24.20 2.44 4.47
C ASP A 232 25.06 1.70 3.42
N HIS A 233 25.54 2.43 2.40
CA HIS A 233 26.41 1.86 1.35
C HIS A 233 27.76 1.31 1.84
N GLU A 234 28.14 1.58 3.09
CA GLU A 234 29.34 1.04 3.72
C GLU A 234 29.05 -0.11 4.69
N ASP A 235 27.82 -0.66 4.64
CA ASP A 235 27.28 -1.71 5.51
C ASP A 235 27.19 -1.28 6.99
N ARG A 236 27.13 0.02 7.29
CA ARG A 236 26.96 0.51 8.66
C ARG A 236 25.49 0.51 9.02
N LEU A 237 25.20 -0.01 10.21
CA LEU A 237 23.84 0.02 10.76
C LEU A 237 23.41 1.47 11.00
N VAL A 238 22.30 1.88 10.40
CA VAL A 238 21.74 3.24 10.52
C VAL A 238 20.36 3.27 11.14
N GLY A 239 19.60 2.20 11.01
CA GLY A 239 18.26 2.05 11.57
C GLY A 239 17.79 0.61 11.54
N VAL A 240 16.56 0.40 11.95
CA VAL A 240 15.86 -0.88 11.87
C VAL A 240 14.42 -0.58 11.46
N ILE A 241 13.77 -1.55 10.84
CA ILE A 241 12.34 -1.50 10.53
C ILE A 241 11.67 -2.59 11.34
N THR A 242 10.55 -2.30 11.96
CA THR A 242 9.76 -3.22 12.75
C THR A 242 8.62 -3.83 11.93
N VAL A 243 8.00 -4.89 12.41
CA VAL A 243 6.92 -5.57 11.66
C VAL A 243 5.62 -4.79 11.67
N ASP A 244 5.35 -4.00 12.69
CA ASP A 244 4.19 -3.12 12.79
C ASP A 244 4.23 -2.04 11.69
N ASP A 245 5.34 -1.31 11.52
CA ASP A 245 5.53 -0.37 10.42
C ASP A 245 5.36 -1.04 9.05
N ILE A 246 5.88 -2.26 8.90
CA ILE A 246 5.74 -3.01 7.64
C ILE A 246 4.29 -3.44 7.37
N VAL A 247 3.48 -3.67 8.39
CA VAL A 247 2.04 -3.92 8.20
C VAL A 247 1.37 -2.70 7.61
N ASP A 248 1.68 -1.50 8.10
CA ASP A 248 1.15 -0.25 7.57
C ASP A 248 1.62 0.01 6.13
N VAL A 249 2.91 -0.23 5.84
CA VAL A 249 3.44 -0.19 4.46
C VAL A 249 2.68 -1.16 3.55
N ILE A 250 2.42 -2.39 3.98
CA ILE A 250 1.67 -3.37 3.16
C ILE A 250 0.26 -2.88 2.87
N ASP A 251 -0.42 -2.27 3.83
CA ASP A 251 -1.78 -1.75 3.64
C ASP A 251 -1.79 -0.52 2.74
N GLN A 252 -0.80 0.35 2.86
CA GLN A 252 -0.59 1.51 1.99
C GLN A 252 -0.35 1.08 0.54
N GLU A 253 0.61 0.18 0.31
CA GLU A 253 0.92 -0.34 -1.04
C GLU A 253 -0.27 -1.08 -1.68
N ASN A 254 -1.00 -1.89 -0.90
CA ASN A 254 -2.22 -2.53 -1.40
C ASN A 254 -3.29 -1.49 -1.79
N THR A 255 -3.43 -0.41 -1.03
CA THR A 255 -4.38 0.67 -1.32
C THR A 255 -3.96 1.43 -2.58
N GLU A 256 -2.67 1.75 -2.70
CA GLU A 256 -2.09 2.36 -3.89
C GLU A 256 -2.34 1.52 -5.15
N ASP A 257 -2.03 0.22 -5.08
CA ASP A 257 -2.25 -0.74 -6.16
C ASP A 257 -3.73 -0.78 -6.60
N ILE A 258 -4.67 -0.87 -5.64
CA ILE A 258 -6.11 -0.87 -5.94
C ILE A 258 -6.52 0.43 -6.65
N GLN A 259 -6.03 1.57 -6.21
CA GLN A 259 -6.33 2.87 -6.81
C GLN A 259 -5.72 3.00 -8.21
N LYS A 260 -4.48 2.59 -8.42
CA LYS A 260 -3.81 2.54 -9.74
C LYS A 260 -4.53 1.59 -10.70
N MET A 261 -4.94 0.41 -10.21
CA MET A 261 -5.72 -0.56 -11.00
C MET A 261 -7.09 -0.02 -11.41
N ALA A 262 -7.64 0.94 -10.68
CA ALA A 262 -8.88 1.65 -11.05
C ALA A 262 -8.62 2.90 -11.92
N ALA A 263 -7.38 3.13 -12.37
CA ALA A 263 -6.95 4.34 -13.08
C ALA A 263 -7.26 5.62 -12.29
N MET A 264 -6.80 5.66 -11.06
CA MET A 264 -6.81 6.85 -10.19
C MET A 264 -5.37 7.17 -9.78
N ASN A 265 -5.10 8.44 -9.47
CA ASN A 265 -3.88 8.78 -8.76
C ASN A 265 -4.05 8.37 -7.29
N PRO A 266 -3.04 7.76 -6.67
CA PRO A 266 -3.09 7.37 -5.27
C PRO A 266 -3.36 8.54 -4.32
N SER A 267 -4.02 8.23 -3.21
CA SER A 267 -4.26 9.12 -2.06
C SER A 267 -4.33 8.26 -0.80
N ASP A 268 -3.63 8.70 0.23
CA ASP A 268 -3.61 8.03 1.53
C ASP A 268 -4.70 8.57 2.47
N GLU A 269 -5.41 9.64 2.06
CA GLU A 269 -6.49 10.22 2.86
C GLU A 269 -7.72 9.30 2.92
N GLU A 270 -8.34 9.21 4.10
CA GLU A 270 -9.62 8.51 4.25
C GLU A 270 -10.72 9.13 3.39
N TYR A 271 -11.45 8.31 2.65
CA TYR A 271 -12.45 8.74 1.67
C TYR A 271 -13.46 9.78 2.19
N LEU A 272 -13.92 9.66 3.44
CA LEU A 272 -14.91 10.59 4.01
C LEU A 272 -14.29 11.91 4.50
N LYS A 273 -13.00 11.94 4.77
CA LYS A 273 -12.26 13.13 5.20
C LYS A 273 -11.71 13.89 4.00
N GLU A 274 -11.39 13.19 2.90
CA GLU A 274 -10.84 13.79 1.70
C GLU A 274 -11.79 14.80 1.06
N SER A 275 -11.28 15.97 0.66
CA SER A 275 -12.09 17.01 0.04
C SER A 275 -12.58 16.61 -1.35
N VAL A 276 -13.81 17.02 -1.72
CA VAL A 276 -14.39 16.76 -3.06
C VAL A 276 -13.47 17.24 -4.19
N MET A 277 -12.72 18.32 -3.98
CA MET A 277 -11.80 18.86 -4.98
C MET A 277 -10.55 18.00 -5.14
N SER A 278 -10.04 17.44 -4.05
CA SER A 278 -8.92 16.49 -4.04
C SER A 278 -9.33 15.20 -4.75
N LEU A 279 -10.45 14.59 -4.35
CA LEU A 279 -11.01 13.41 -4.99
C LEU A 279 -11.22 13.61 -6.51
N ALA A 280 -11.66 14.80 -6.93
CA ALA A 280 -11.84 15.11 -8.34
C ALA A 280 -10.48 15.18 -9.07
N LYS A 281 -9.45 15.78 -8.46
CA LYS A 281 -8.10 15.88 -9.06
C LYS A 281 -7.49 14.51 -9.28
N HIS A 282 -7.60 13.60 -8.32
CA HIS A 282 -7.02 12.26 -8.40
C HIS A 282 -7.65 11.39 -9.50
N ARG A 283 -8.88 11.69 -9.90
CA ARG A 283 -9.61 10.95 -10.94
C ARG A 283 -9.57 11.57 -12.32
N ILE A 284 -9.58 12.91 -12.42
CA ILE A 284 -9.83 13.61 -13.67
C ILE A 284 -8.73 13.39 -14.72
N ILE A 285 -7.48 13.30 -14.28
CA ILE A 285 -6.33 13.13 -15.19
C ILE A 285 -6.45 11.83 -15.96
N TRP A 286 -6.70 10.72 -15.25
CA TRP A 286 -6.87 9.41 -15.86
C TRP A 286 -8.13 9.32 -16.71
N LEU A 287 -9.24 9.92 -16.28
CA LEU A 287 -10.47 9.99 -17.08
C LEU A 287 -10.25 10.74 -18.41
N LEU A 288 -9.44 11.79 -18.41
CA LEU A 288 -9.07 12.50 -19.63
C LEU A 288 -8.19 11.63 -20.55
N VAL A 289 -7.22 10.90 -20.01
CA VAL A 289 -6.41 9.95 -20.78
C VAL A 289 -7.28 8.87 -21.41
N LEU A 290 -8.20 8.28 -20.64
CA LEU A 290 -9.11 7.26 -21.14
C LEU A 290 -10.10 7.83 -22.19
N MET A 291 -10.57 9.05 -22.02
CA MET A 291 -11.42 9.73 -23.01
C MET A 291 -10.68 9.94 -24.34
N ILE A 292 -9.41 10.36 -24.30
CA ILE A 292 -8.57 10.48 -25.50
C ILE A 292 -8.38 9.10 -26.13
N SER A 293 -8.11 8.09 -25.33
CA SER A 293 -7.92 6.70 -25.78
C SER A 293 -9.18 6.14 -26.46
N ALA A 294 -10.37 6.46 -25.95
CA ALA A 294 -11.65 6.06 -26.54
C ALA A 294 -11.89 6.63 -27.96
N THR A 295 -11.17 7.69 -28.35
CA THR A 295 -11.25 8.22 -29.72
C THR A 295 -10.74 7.23 -30.75
N PHE A 296 -9.78 6.36 -30.41
CA PHE A 296 -9.28 5.32 -31.29
C PHE A 296 -10.39 4.29 -31.61
N THR A 297 -11.17 3.89 -30.60
CA THR A 297 -12.35 3.03 -30.80
C THR A 297 -13.37 3.70 -31.73
N GLY A 298 -13.62 4.99 -31.54
CA GLY A 298 -14.49 5.76 -32.45
C GLY A 298 -13.98 5.82 -33.89
N MET A 299 -12.65 5.96 -34.09
CA MET A 299 -12.05 5.92 -35.44
C MET A 299 -12.25 4.56 -36.13
N VAL A 300 -12.15 3.46 -35.38
CA VAL A 300 -12.41 2.12 -35.93
C VAL A 300 -13.87 2.01 -36.36
N ILE A 301 -14.82 2.41 -35.52
CA ILE A 301 -16.25 2.40 -35.88
C ILE A 301 -16.50 3.22 -37.15
N LYS A 302 -15.92 4.41 -37.23
CA LYS A 302 -16.04 5.26 -38.42
C LYS A 302 -15.45 4.63 -39.68
N LYS A 303 -14.33 3.91 -39.56
CA LYS A 303 -13.69 3.20 -40.68
C LYS A 303 -14.60 2.11 -41.26
N TYR A 304 -15.44 1.48 -40.46
CA TYR A 304 -16.38 0.44 -40.88
C TYR A 304 -17.82 0.93 -40.97
N GLU A 305 -18.03 2.24 -41.16
CA GLU A 305 -19.35 2.86 -41.26
C GLU A 305 -20.20 2.27 -42.40
N GLU A 306 -19.60 1.98 -43.56
CA GLU A 306 -20.28 1.35 -44.73
C GLU A 306 -20.80 -0.05 -44.37
N VAL A 307 -20.04 -0.84 -43.61
CA VAL A 307 -20.45 -2.15 -43.10
C VAL A 307 -21.67 -2.04 -42.18
N LEU A 308 -21.64 -1.04 -41.26
CA LEU A 308 -22.76 -0.78 -40.36
C LEU A 308 -24.02 -0.27 -41.09
N GLN A 309 -23.86 0.57 -42.13
CA GLN A 309 -24.97 1.03 -42.94
C GLN A 309 -25.61 -0.14 -43.74
N SER A 310 -24.82 -1.08 -44.21
CA SER A 310 -25.29 -2.26 -44.92
C SER A 310 -26.01 -3.26 -43.99
N ALA A 311 -25.60 -3.32 -42.73
CA ALA A 311 -26.10 -4.28 -41.75
C ALA A 311 -26.21 -3.65 -40.34
N VAL A 312 -27.14 -2.72 -40.18
CA VAL A 312 -27.34 -1.95 -38.93
C VAL A 312 -27.53 -2.84 -37.70
N TYR A 313 -28.10 -4.03 -37.88
CA TYR A 313 -28.31 -4.99 -36.79
C TYR A 313 -27.02 -5.48 -36.14
N LEU A 314 -25.86 -5.36 -36.84
CA LEU A 314 -24.56 -5.70 -36.28
C LEU A 314 -24.16 -4.79 -35.10
N ALA A 315 -24.64 -3.53 -35.09
CA ALA A 315 -24.34 -2.58 -34.02
C ALA A 315 -24.82 -3.06 -32.64
N VAL A 316 -25.87 -3.88 -32.59
CA VAL A 316 -26.45 -4.40 -31.34
C VAL A 316 -25.47 -5.31 -30.57
N PHE A 317 -24.52 -5.95 -31.28
CA PHE A 317 -23.58 -6.88 -30.67
C PHE A 317 -22.25 -6.23 -30.24
N ILE A 318 -21.97 -4.99 -30.67
CA ILE A 318 -20.76 -4.27 -30.34
C ILE A 318 -20.56 -4.14 -28.81
N PRO A 319 -21.54 -3.63 -28.02
CA PRO A 319 -21.34 -3.48 -26.57
C PRO A 319 -21.00 -4.81 -25.89
N MET A 320 -21.67 -5.89 -26.29
CA MET A 320 -21.42 -7.22 -25.72
C MET A 320 -20.01 -7.73 -26.01
N LEU A 321 -19.49 -7.54 -27.21
CA LEU A 321 -18.16 -7.99 -27.58
C LEU A 321 -17.07 -7.20 -26.84
N MET A 322 -17.23 -5.88 -26.75
CA MET A 322 -16.33 -4.99 -26.03
C MET A 322 -16.32 -5.35 -24.54
N ASP A 323 -17.48 -5.39 -23.90
CA ASP A 323 -17.61 -5.69 -22.47
C ASP A 323 -17.01 -7.07 -22.13
N THR A 324 -17.35 -8.10 -22.90
CA THR A 324 -16.80 -9.46 -22.68
C THR A 324 -15.28 -9.49 -22.87
N GLY A 325 -14.77 -8.80 -23.88
CA GLY A 325 -13.33 -8.70 -24.14
C GLY A 325 -12.60 -7.96 -23.02
N GLY A 326 -13.09 -6.78 -22.65
CA GLY A 326 -12.54 -5.96 -21.56
C GLY A 326 -12.48 -6.72 -20.24
N ASN A 327 -13.59 -7.36 -19.84
CA ASN A 327 -13.68 -8.16 -18.63
C ASN A 327 -12.73 -9.37 -18.68
N ALA A 328 -12.61 -10.07 -19.81
CA ALA A 328 -11.70 -11.20 -19.97
C ALA A 328 -10.23 -10.79 -19.84
N GLY A 329 -9.85 -9.64 -20.40
CA GLY A 329 -8.50 -9.08 -20.29
C GLY A 329 -8.17 -8.63 -18.87
N SER A 330 -9.10 -7.90 -18.23
CA SER A 330 -8.96 -7.42 -16.86
C SER A 330 -8.78 -8.55 -15.86
N GLN A 331 -9.53 -9.66 -15.99
CA GLN A 331 -9.35 -10.83 -15.14
C GLN A 331 -7.94 -11.41 -15.22
N SER A 332 -7.37 -11.48 -16.42
CA SER A 332 -6.00 -11.99 -16.60
C SER A 332 -4.98 -11.01 -16.03
N ALA A 333 -5.13 -9.71 -16.29
CA ALA A 333 -4.23 -8.69 -15.76
C ALA A 333 -4.20 -8.67 -14.24
N THR A 334 -5.35 -8.68 -13.58
CA THR A 334 -5.42 -8.70 -12.11
C THR A 334 -4.66 -9.87 -11.50
N LEU A 335 -4.79 -11.08 -12.08
CA LEU A 335 -4.07 -12.25 -11.61
C LEU A 335 -2.55 -12.15 -11.83
N ILE A 336 -2.13 -11.58 -12.96
CA ILE A 336 -0.71 -11.42 -13.26
C ILE A 336 -0.09 -10.30 -12.42
N ILE A 337 -0.77 -9.15 -12.26
CA ILE A 337 -0.32 -8.07 -11.37
C ILE A 337 -0.13 -8.62 -9.96
N ARG A 338 -1.11 -9.36 -9.42
CA ARG A 338 -1.00 -9.98 -8.11
C ARG A 338 0.15 -10.99 -8.03
N GLY A 339 0.35 -11.80 -9.06
CA GLY A 339 1.48 -12.75 -9.12
C GLY A 339 2.84 -12.04 -9.19
N ILE A 340 2.90 -10.85 -9.79
CA ILE A 340 4.10 -10.01 -9.83
C ILE A 340 4.38 -9.41 -8.44
N ALA A 341 3.37 -8.88 -7.76
CA ALA A 341 3.47 -8.31 -6.42
C ALA A 341 3.84 -9.37 -5.34
N LEU A 342 3.48 -10.63 -5.58
CA LEU A 342 3.85 -11.75 -4.70
C LEU A 342 5.19 -12.42 -5.07
N GLU A 343 5.91 -11.89 -6.06
CA GLU A 343 7.13 -12.50 -6.62
C GLU A 343 6.95 -13.94 -7.17
N GLU A 344 5.70 -14.34 -7.46
CA GLU A 344 5.40 -15.65 -8.04
C GLU A 344 5.64 -15.69 -9.55
N ILE A 345 5.62 -14.54 -10.24
CA ILE A 345 5.72 -14.39 -11.68
C ILE A 345 6.77 -13.33 -12.02
N GLU A 346 7.76 -13.72 -12.82
CA GLU A 346 8.77 -12.82 -13.36
C GLU A 346 8.62 -12.64 -14.88
N PHE A 347 9.32 -11.63 -15.44
CA PHE A 347 9.35 -11.41 -16.90
C PHE A 347 9.85 -12.63 -17.67
N SER A 348 10.76 -13.41 -17.08
CA SER A 348 11.26 -14.68 -17.64
C SER A 348 10.14 -15.71 -17.90
N ASP A 349 9.01 -15.60 -17.22
CA ASP A 349 7.87 -16.50 -17.31
C ASP A 349 6.86 -16.13 -18.40
N ILE A 350 7.10 -15.08 -19.18
CA ILE A 350 6.16 -14.54 -20.17
C ILE A 350 5.60 -15.63 -21.11
N LEU A 351 6.44 -16.55 -21.58
CA LEU A 351 5.99 -17.64 -22.45
C LEU A 351 5.11 -18.66 -21.72
N LYS A 352 5.38 -18.90 -20.44
CA LYS A 352 4.57 -19.79 -19.60
C LYS A 352 3.20 -19.14 -19.33
N VAL A 353 3.17 -17.84 -19.07
CA VAL A 353 1.95 -17.04 -18.88
C VAL A 353 1.11 -17.06 -20.16
N ILE A 354 1.69 -16.73 -21.33
CA ILE A 354 0.99 -16.77 -22.62
C ILE A 354 0.39 -18.16 -22.85
N TRP A 355 1.16 -19.23 -22.65
CA TRP A 355 0.68 -20.58 -22.83
C TRP A 355 -0.43 -20.99 -21.86
N LYS A 356 -0.37 -20.52 -20.63
CA LYS A 356 -1.41 -20.75 -19.61
C LYS A 356 -2.69 -19.99 -19.97
N GLU A 357 -2.58 -18.69 -20.28
CA GLU A 357 -3.71 -17.84 -20.66
C GLU A 357 -4.37 -18.32 -21.98
N LEU A 358 -3.58 -18.78 -22.94
CA LEU A 358 -4.11 -19.34 -24.18
C LEU A 358 -5.00 -20.57 -23.91
N ARG A 359 -4.57 -21.49 -23.06
CA ARG A 359 -5.36 -22.68 -22.71
C ARG A 359 -6.64 -22.32 -21.95
N VAL A 360 -6.54 -21.38 -21.02
CA VAL A 360 -7.71 -20.88 -20.27
C VAL A 360 -8.68 -20.17 -21.21
N SER A 361 -8.16 -19.32 -22.12
CA SER A 361 -9.00 -18.57 -23.06
C SER A 361 -9.72 -19.46 -24.08
N VAL A 362 -9.08 -20.54 -24.55
CA VAL A 362 -9.75 -21.51 -25.44
C VAL A 362 -10.91 -22.18 -24.73
N LEU A 363 -10.73 -22.62 -23.47
CA LEU A 363 -11.80 -23.25 -22.71
C LEU A 363 -12.96 -22.28 -22.42
N VAL A 364 -12.63 -21.12 -21.86
CA VAL A 364 -13.63 -20.10 -21.51
C VAL A 364 -14.29 -19.54 -22.76
N GLY A 365 -13.51 -19.24 -23.79
CA GLY A 365 -14.00 -18.71 -25.06
C GLY A 365 -14.94 -19.69 -25.75
N PHE A 366 -14.63 -20.98 -25.79
CA PHE A 366 -15.51 -21.99 -26.39
C PHE A 366 -16.86 -22.07 -25.68
N ILE A 367 -16.85 -22.10 -24.35
CA ILE A 367 -18.09 -22.17 -23.56
C ILE A 367 -18.94 -20.92 -23.76
N LEU A 368 -18.33 -19.73 -23.59
CA LEU A 368 -19.08 -18.47 -23.68
C LEU A 368 -19.59 -18.21 -25.11
N SER A 369 -18.74 -18.46 -26.14
CA SER A 369 -19.16 -18.28 -27.53
C SER A 369 -20.24 -19.27 -27.94
N GLY A 370 -20.19 -20.52 -27.46
CA GLY A 370 -21.23 -21.51 -27.70
C GLY A 370 -22.56 -21.14 -27.06
N ILE A 371 -22.56 -20.72 -25.82
CA ILE A 371 -23.78 -20.23 -25.13
C ILE A 371 -24.33 -18.98 -25.84
N ASN A 372 -23.46 -18.07 -26.21
CA ASN A 372 -23.85 -16.83 -26.90
C ASN A 372 -24.41 -17.11 -28.31
N PHE A 373 -23.81 -18.07 -29.06
CA PHE A 373 -24.37 -18.52 -30.34
C PHE A 373 -25.82 -18.99 -30.19
N LEU A 374 -26.07 -19.90 -29.23
CA LEU A 374 -27.43 -20.41 -28.96
C LEU A 374 -28.37 -19.29 -28.56
N ARG A 375 -27.91 -18.35 -27.72
CA ARG A 375 -28.71 -17.19 -27.32
C ARG A 375 -29.10 -16.33 -28.51
N ILE A 376 -28.17 -15.98 -29.39
CA ILE A 376 -28.44 -15.12 -30.54
C ILE A 376 -29.35 -15.85 -31.54
N TYR A 377 -29.05 -17.11 -31.83
CA TYR A 377 -29.79 -17.87 -32.80
C TYR A 377 -31.27 -18.11 -32.41
N TYR A 378 -31.51 -18.49 -31.15
CA TYR A 378 -32.87 -18.80 -30.70
C TYR A 378 -33.67 -17.59 -30.21
N PHE A 379 -33.04 -16.65 -29.51
CA PHE A 379 -33.75 -15.54 -28.87
C PHE A 379 -33.75 -14.27 -29.74
N THR A 380 -32.64 -13.93 -30.40
CA THR A 380 -32.57 -12.74 -31.24
C THR A 380 -33.05 -13.00 -32.66
N LYS A 381 -33.09 -14.26 -33.06
CA LYS A 381 -33.53 -14.71 -34.43
C LYS A 381 -32.74 -14.03 -35.56
N SER A 382 -31.47 -13.72 -35.33
CA SER A 382 -30.60 -12.96 -36.24
C SER A 382 -30.04 -13.79 -37.41
N GLY A 383 -30.53 -15.03 -37.60
CA GLY A 383 -30.03 -15.96 -38.62
C GLY A 383 -28.76 -16.71 -38.20
N PHE A 384 -28.46 -17.79 -38.91
CA PHE A 384 -27.32 -18.67 -38.59
C PHE A 384 -25.98 -17.97 -38.82
N GLU A 385 -25.83 -17.27 -39.94
CA GLU A 385 -24.55 -16.63 -40.33
C GLU A 385 -24.16 -15.52 -39.36
N THR A 386 -25.07 -14.64 -38.99
CA THR A 386 -24.84 -13.58 -38.01
C THR A 386 -24.48 -14.16 -36.66
N SER A 387 -25.22 -15.19 -36.21
CA SER A 387 -24.94 -15.85 -34.92
C SER A 387 -23.55 -16.47 -34.90
N LEU A 388 -23.13 -17.05 -36.00
CA LEU A 388 -21.81 -17.66 -36.14
C LEU A 388 -20.70 -16.62 -36.15
N VAL A 389 -20.86 -15.52 -36.90
CA VAL A 389 -19.89 -14.42 -36.96
C VAL A 389 -19.67 -13.84 -35.58
N VAL A 390 -20.77 -13.54 -34.86
CA VAL A 390 -20.66 -12.96 -33.49
C VAL A 390 -20.00 -13.94 -32.52
N ALA A 391 -20.32 -15.24 -32.62
CA ALA A 391 -19.71 -16.26 -31.77
C ALA A 391 -18.20 -16.43 -32.02
N ILE A 392 -17.79 -16.49 -33.29
CA ILE A 392 -16.37 -16.57 -33.66
C ILE A 392 -15.63 -15.29 -33.23
N SER A 393 -16.22 -14.13 -33.46
CA SER A 393 -15.66 -12.85 -33.02
C SER A 393 -15.44 -12.83 -31.51
N MET A 394 -16.43 -13.27 -30.73
CA MET A 394 -16.34 -13.37 -29.29
C MET A 394 -15.23 -14.33 -28.84
N PHE A 395 -15.12 -15.50 -29.49
CA PHE A 395 -14.10 -16.48 -29.21
C PHE A 395 -12.68 -15.91 -29.39
N LEU A 396 -12.44 -15.28 -30.54
CA LEU A 396 -11.14 -14.69 -30.88
C LEU A 396 -10.84 -13.47 -29.98
N THR A 397 -11.85 -12.66 -29.66
CA THR A 397 -11.72 -11.53 -28.73
C THR A 397 -11.28 -12.01 -27.33
N ILE A 398 -11.89 -13.07 -26.80
CA ILE A 398 -11.53 -13.61 -25.48
C ILE A 398 -10.07 -14.13 -25.48
N ILE A 399 -9.66 -14.82 -26.54
CA ILE A 399 -8.27 -15.30 -26.65
C ILE A 399 -7.30 -14.12 -26.64
N MET A 400 -7.54 -13.16 -27.51
CA MET A 400 -6.67 -11.98 -27.63
C MET A 400 -6.65 -11.18 -26.30
N ALA A 401 -7.82 -10.94 -25.71
CA ALA A 401 -7.95 -10.16 -24.48
C ALA A 401 -7.18 -10.77 -23.30
N LYS A 402 -7.30 -12.08 -23.11
CA LYS A 402 -6.59 -12.79 -22.04
C LYS A 402 -5.08 -12.80 -22.24
N VAL A 403 -4.61 -12.97 -23.48
CA VAL A 403 -3.18 -12.89 -23.78
C VAL A 403 -2.65 -11.47 -23.57
N ILE A 404 -3.36 -10.44 -24.02
CA ILE A 404 -2.98 -9.03 -23.80
C ILE A 404 -2.95 -8.73 -22.29
N GLY A 405 -4.01 -9.10 -21.56
CA GLY A 405 -4.10 -8.89 -20.12
C GLY A 405 -2.99 -9.60 -19.35
N GLY A 406 -2.57 -10.79 -19.79
CA GLY A 406 -1.46 -11.51 -19.16
C GLY A 406 -0.08 -10.95 -19.48
N VAL A 407 0.11 -10.34 -20.65
CA VAL A 407 1.44 -9.89 -21.12
C VAL A 407 1.73 -8.44 -20.74
N LEU A 408 0.76 -7.54 -20.80
CA LEU A 408 0.97 -6.11 -20.57
C LEU A 408 1.60 -5.77 -19.20
N PRO A 409 1.15 -6.35 -18.07
CA PRO A 409 1.78 -6.08 -16.78
C PRO A 409 3.25 -6.53 -16.71
N LEU A 410 3.59 -7.65 -17.35
CA LEU A 410 4.97 -8.15 -17.41
C LEU A 410 5.87 -7.22 -18.25
N ILE A 411 5.35 -6.68 -19.34
CA ILE A 411 6.07 -5.68 -20.13
C ILE A 411 6.28 -4.41 -19.31
N ALA A 412 5.26 -3.93 -18.59
CA ALA A 412 5.35 -2.76 -17.74
C ALA A 412 6.47 -2.93 -16.70
N LYS A 413 6.50 -4.05 -15.98
CA LYS A 413 7.58 -4.36 -15.01
C LYS A 413 8.96 -4.35 -15.67
N SER A 414 9.09 -4.92 -16.87
CA SER A 414 10.37 -4.93 -17.60
C SER A 414 10.85 -3.56 -18.02
N LEU A 415 9.93 -2.61 -18.22
CA LEU A 415 10.20 -1.21 -18.54
C LEU A 415 10.33 -0.33 -17.29
N LYS A 416 10.28 -0.92 -16.08
CA LYS A 416 10.26 -0.21 -14.79
C LYS A 416 9.06 0.74 -14.67
N ILE A 417 7.95 0.37 -15.25
CA ILE A 417 6.64 1.03 -15.07
C ILE A 417 5.85 0.13 -14.13
N ASP A 418 5.13 0.73 -13.20
CA ASP A 418 4.29 0.01 -12.28
C ASP A 418 3.24 -0.85 -13.03
N PRO A 419 3.23 -2.18 -12.78
CA PRO A 419 2.28 -3.08 -13.43
C PRO A 419 0.81 -2.78 -13.13
N ALA A 420 0.49 -2.19 -11.96
CA ALA A 420 -0.87 -1.86 -11.56
C ALA A 420 -1.54 -0.86 -12.53
N ILE A 421 -0.76 0.04 -13.14
CA ILE A 421 -1.25 0.99 -14.16
C ILE A 421 -1.78 0.26 -15.40
N MET A 422 -1.25 -0.93 -15.72
CA MET A 422 -1.69 -1.75 -16.86
C MET A 422 -2.93 -2.58 -16.54
N ALA A 423 -3.74 -2.16 -15.60
CA ALA A 423 -4.95 -2.86 -15.20
C ALA A 423 -6.18 -2.49 -16.07
N SER A 424 -7.34 -2.70 -15.51
CA SER A 424 -8.63 -2.77 -16.22
C SER A 424 -8.89 -1.67 -17.25
N PRO A 425 -8.80 -0.35 -16.96
CA PRO A 425 -9.27 0.67 -17.90
C PRO A 425 -8.39 0.81 -19.15
N LEU A 426 -7.08 0.61 -19.04
CA LEU A 426 -6.18 0.66 -20.17
C LEU A 426 -6.33 -0.57 -21.06
N ILE A 427 -6.45 -1.75 -20.44
CA ILE A 427 -6.66 -3.02 -21.15
C ILE A 427 -7.99 -3.00 -21.89
N THR A 428 -9.08 -2.55 -21.25
CA THR A 428 -10.39 -2.47 -21.90
C THR A 428 -10.32 -1.63 -23.18
N THR A 429 -9.67 -0.47 -23.16
CA THR A 429 -9.55 0.39 -24.34
C THR A 429 -8.79 -0.29 -25.49
N ILE A 430 -7.68 -1.00 -25.18
CA ILE A 430 -6.89 -1.72 -26.19
C ILE A 430 -7.72 -2.88 -26.76
N VAL A 431 -8.35 -3.65 -25.87
CA VAL A 431 -9.15 -4.82 -26.23
C VAL A 431 -10.40 -4.43 -27.03
N ASP A 432 -11.08 -3.34 -26.64
CA ASP A 432 -12.26 -2.85 -27.36
C ASP A 432 -11.95 -2.50 -28.80
N THR A 433 -10.87 -1.75 -29.00
CA THR A 433 -10.42 -1.38 -30.34
C THR A 433 -10.11 -2.60 -31.20
N ALA A 434 -9.40 -3.57 -30.64
CA ALA A 434 -9.01 -4.79 -31.36
C ALA A 434 -10.22 -5.74 -31.58
N ALA A 435 -11.12 -5.84 -30.60
CA ALA A 435 -12.36 -6.61 -30.70
C ALA A 435 -13.24 -6.12 -31.86
N LEU A 436 -13.39 -4.80 -32.01
CA LEU A 436 -14.12 -4.22 -33.13
C LEU A 436 -13.47 -4.51 -34.48
N ILE A 437 -12.15 -4.45 -34.57
CA ILE A 437 -11.43 -4.80 -35.82
C ILE A 437 -11.70 -6.26 -36.17
N ILE A 438 -11.57 -7.19 -35.22
CA ILE A 438 -11.87 -8.61 -35.44
C ILE A 438 -13.31 -8.80 -35.88
N TYR A 439 -14.25 -8.17 -35.19
CA TYR A 439 -15.67 -8.31 -35.46
C TYR A 439 -16.07 -7.80 -36.84
N PHE A 440 -15.65 -6.59 -37.21
CA PHE A 440 -15.97 -6.04 -38.51
C PHE A 440 -15.30 -6.80 -39.67
N GLN A 441 -14.04 -7.21 -39.51
CA GLN A 441 -13.36 -8.02 -40.53
C GLN A 441 -14.07 -9.36 -40.76
N LEU A 442 -14.46 -10.05 -39.68
CA LEU A 442 -15.23 -11.30 -39.84
C LEU A 442 -16.61 -11.05 -40.44
N SER A 443 -17.25 -9.94 -40.09
CA SER A 443 -18.53 -9.57 -40.70
C SER A 443 -18.40 -9.36 -42.20
N VAL A 444 -17.39 -8.66 -42.68
CA VAL A 444 -17.12 -8.45 -44.10
C VAL A 444 -16.87 -9.79 -44.82
N ILE A 445 -16.05 -10.68 -44.24
CA ILE A 445 -15.68 -11.95 -44.87
C ILE A 445 -16.87 -12.90 -44.94
N PHE A 446 -17.64 -13.07 -43.88
CA PHE A 446 -18.68 -14.11 -43.79
C PHE A 446 -20.05 -13.65 -44.26
N LEU A 447 -20.36 -12.35 -44.13
CA LEU A 447 -21.66 -11.79 -44.54
C LEU A 447 -21.59 -11.16 -45.94
N HIS A 448 -20.40 -11.11 -46.56
CA HIS A 448 -20.18 -10.58 -47.91
C HIS A 448 -20.69 -9.13 -48.09
N ILE A 449 -20.49 -8.27 -47.07
CA ILE A 449 -20.91 -6.85 -47.02
C ILE A 449 -19.71 -5.91 -47.09
#